data_6e6ed3706fe4bee9f2dcf639c87dcd88
#
_entry.id   6e6ed3706fe4bee9f2dcf639c87dcd88
#
_cell.length_a   1.000
_cell.length_b   1.000
_cell.length_c   1.000
_cell.angle_alpha   90.00
_cell.angle_beta   90.00
_cell.angle_gamma   90.00
#
_symmetry.space_group_name_H-M   'P 1'
#
loop_
_entity.id
_entity.type
_entity.pdbx_description
1 polymer ?
#
loop_
_entity_poly.entity_id
_entity_poly.type
_entity_poly.pdbx_seq_one_letter_code
_entity_poly.pdbx_strand_id
1 'polypeptide(L)'
;TFPAILLALLFSLMDCFYLALWLWFVAQTSLEWLFYCLEYLNILWLNIPADFYLFSGIGWITIIIIRIEFWRRFSFTIVIIITMLFSPIYKQPDYLWRVDMLDVGHGLAIVIHNGKSAILYDTGAKWEDSSAAEQVIIPFLQWHNLNVEGIIISHSHNDHIGGLSYLQQRYPNAWLMSSSTNLSNDYNCLADHNFYWKHLRFNVLWPTQLVSDPNNGDSCVIQITDGQFSVLLTGDLERKQEYDLVVKYKRNLHSTILQTPHHGSTTSSSYPFLNYVNPSNALTSASRYNPWRLPSNKITNRYKALNINYYITGKDGQISLFFYPTSWQQKTMRQDINPRWYHDWFGSLSFYE
;
A
#
# COMPACT_ATOMS: atom_id res chain seq x y z
N THR A 1 34.71 -0.31 -5.07
CA THR A 1 33.91 -1.45 -5.58
C THR A 1 33.78 -1.42 -7.10
N PHE A 2 33.15 -0.39 -7.71
CA PHE A 2 32.87 -0.34 -9.15
C PHE A 2 34.11 -0.46 -10.05
N PRO A 3 35.25 0.25 -9.81
CA PRO A 3 36.46 0.07 -10.61
C PRO A 3 37.03 -1.36 -10.51
N ALA A 4 36.97 -1.99 -9.32
CA ALA A 4 37.45 -3.35 -9.13
C ALA A 4 36.62 -4.37 -9.94
N ILE A 5 35.31 -4.20 -10.02
CA ILE A 5 34.40 -5.03 -10.84
C ILE A 5 34.76 -4.91 -12.32
N LEU A 6 34.91 -3.66 -12.83
CA LEU A 6 35.26 -3.44 -14.23
C LEU A 6 36.61 -4.05 -14.61
N LEU A 7 37.62 -3.89 -13.75
CA LEU A 7 38.93 -4.49 -13.96
C LEU A 7 38.88 -6.01 -13.87
N ALA A 8 38.11 -6.56 -12.92
CA ALA A 8 37.93 -8.00 -12.80
C ALA A 8 37.32 -8.61 -14.07
N LEU A 9 36.30 -7.95 -14.64
CA LEU A 9 35.70 -8.36 -15.91
C LEU A 9 36.70 -8.27 -17.07
N LEU A 10 37.45 -7.18 -17.15
CA LEU A 10 38.47 -7.00 -18.19
C LEU A 10 39.54 -8.10 -18.14
N PHE A 11 40.10 -8.37 -16.96
CA PHE A 11 41.13 -9.40 -16.80
C PHE A 11 40.56 -10.83 -16.96
N SER A 12 39.25 -11.03 -16.65
CA SER A 12 38.57 -12.29 -16.98
C SER A 12 38.49 -12.51 -18.50
N LEU A 13 38.25 -11.45 -19.28
CA LEU A 13 38.22 -11.51 -20.75
C LEU A 13 39.61 -11.70 -21.36
N MET A 14 40.67 -11.33 -20.65
CA MET A 14 42.08 -11.45 -21.07
C MET A 14 42.72 -12.76 -20.59
N ASP A 15 41.94 -13.72 -20.07
CA ASP A 15 42.41 -14.99 -19.48
C ASP A 15 43.42 -14.84 -18.32
N CYS A 16 43.48 -13.66 -17.69
CA CYS A 16 44.30 -13.38 -16.53
C CYS A 16 43.60 -13.82 -15.24
N PHE A 17 43.36 -15.12 -15.10
CA PHE A 17 42.44 -15.71 -14.10
C PHE A 17 42.77 -15.31 -12.65
N TYR A 18 44.02 -15.40 -12.22
CA TYR A 18 44.42 -15.09 -10.84
C TYR A 18 44.23 -13.62 -10.47
N LEU A 19 44.51 -12.72 -11.41
CA LEU A 19 44.32 -11.28 -11.21
C LEU A 19 42.82 -10.93 -11.19
N ALA A 20 42.00 -11.55 -12.04
CA ALA A 20 40.55 -11.42 -12.03
C ALA A 20 39.98 -11.90 -10.71
N LEU A 21 40.36 -13.08 -10.20
CA LEU A 21 39.92 -13.59 -8.89
C LEU A 21 40.27 -12.65 -7.73
N TRP A 22 41.48 -12.10 -7.73
CA TRP A 22 41.87 -11.15 -6.71
C TRP A 22 41.05 -9.88 -6.74
N LEU A 23 40.77 -9.35 -7.93
CA LEU A 23 39.93 -8.18 -8.10
C LEU A 23 38.46 -8.44 -7.71
N TRP A 24 37.93 -9.64 -7.99
CA TRP A 24 36.61 -10.07 -7.49
C TRP A 24 36.57 -10.12 -5.97
N PHE A 25 37.62 -10.67 -5.34
CA PHE A 25 37.74 -10.68 -3.87
C PHE A 25 37.77 -9.26 -3.29
N VAL A 26 38.52 -8.33 -3.89
CA VAL A 26 38.55 -6.92 -3.47
C VAL A 26 37.20 -6.27 -3.63
N ALA A 27 36.50 -6.53 -4.74
CA ALA A 27 35.15 -6.00 -4.98
C ALA A 27 34.16 -6.52 -3.95
N GLN A 28 34.16 -7.81 -3.67
CA GLN A 28 33.30 -8.44 -2.66
C GLN A 28 33.56 -7.88 -1.27
N THR A 29 34.81 -7.90 -0.84
CA THR A 29 35.20 -7.39 0.50
C THR A 29 34.82 -5.92 0.68
N SER A 30 35.00 -5.09 -0.36
CA SER A 30 34.59 -3.67 -0.29
C SER A 30 33.07 -3.48 -0.23
N LEU A 31 32.29 -4.37 -0.82
CA LEU A 31 30.84 -4.37 -0.69
C LEU A 31 30.41 -4.81 0.72
N GLU A 32 30.98 -5.88 1.24
CA GLU A 32 30.69 -6.37 2.60
C GLU A 32 30.98 -5.29 3.64
N TRP A 33 32.12 -4.61 3.53
CA TRP A 33 32.45 -3.47 4.39
C TRP A 33 31.47 -2.32 4.25
N LEU A 34 31.04 -2.00 3.03
CA LEU A 34 30.03 -0.96 2.80
C LEU A 34 28.72 -1.29 3.49
N PHE A 35 28.22 -2.52 3.32
CA PHE A 35 26.98 -2.97 3.97
C PHE A 35 27.12 -2.98 5.50
N TYR A 36 28.24 -3.49 6.02
CA TYR A 36 28.52 -3.45 7.45
C TYR A 36 28.50 -2.02 8.01
N CYS A 37 29.13 -1.07 7.33
CA CYS A 37 29.09 0.34 7.72
C CYS A 37 27.67 0.91 7.66
N LEU A 38 26.89 0.58 6.62
CA LEU A 38 25.50 1.04 6.50
C LEU A 38 24.60 0.48 7.60
N GLU A 39 24.77 -0.80 7.96
CA GLU A 39 24.05 -1.42 9.08
C GLU A 39 24.41 -0.78 10.42
N TYR A 40 25.70 -0.54 10.66
CA TYR A 40 26.16 0.13 11.88
C TYR A 40 25.68 1.58 11.98
N LEU A 41 25.60 2.28 10.84
CA LEU A 41 25.11 3.65 10.75
C LEU A 41 23.58 3.75 10.68
N ASN A 42 22.85 2.64 10.75
CA ASN A 42 21.39 2.63 10.68
C ASN A 42 20.75 3.50 11.78
N ILE A 43 21.40 3.66 12.92
CA ILE A 43 20.98 4.58 13.99
C ILE A 43 20.94 6.06 13.56
N LEU A 44 21.71 6.42 12.52
CA LEU A 44 21.77 7.77 11.96
C LEU A 44 20.78 7.96 10.79
N TRP A 45 20.02 6.92 10.43
CA TRP A 45 19.05 6.98 9.35
C TRP A 45 17.86 7.86 9.76
N LEU A 46 17.78 9.03 9.15
CA LEU A 46 16.67 9.94 9.34
C LEU A 46 15.62 9.71 8.24
N ASN A 47 14.45 9.23 8.64
CA ASN A 47 13.31 9.18 7.74
C ASN A 47 12.79 10.61 7.51
N ILE A 48 12.88 11.09 6.28
CA ILE A 48 12.37 12.40 5.90
C ILE A 48 10.97 12.18 5.28
N PRO A 49 9.88 12.56 5.95
CA PRO A 49 8.54 12.48 5.39
C PRO A 49 8.42 13.30 4.09
N ALA A 50 7.44 12.94 3.24
CA ALA A 50 7.20 13.61 1.96
C ALA A 50 7.04 15.11 2.09
N ASP A 51 6.49 15.59 3.20
CA ASP A 51 6.29 17.00 3.51
C ASP A 51 7.61 17.79 3.55
N PHE A 52 8.73 17.12 3.78
CA PHE A 52 10.05 17.72 3.94
C PHE A 52 11.00 17.51 2.74
N TYR A 53 10.59 16.81 1.68
CA TYR A 53 11.50 16.52 0.57
C TYR A 53 12.00 17.77 -0.16
N LEU A 54 11.20 18.85 -0.21
CA LEU A 54 11.62 20.14 -0.76
C LEU A 54 12.74 20.79 0.06
N PHE A 55 12.73 20.62 1.37
CA PHE A 55 13.82 21.10 2.24
C PHE A 55 15.14 20.35 1.96
N SER A 56 15.09 19.08 1.60
CA SER A 56 16.25 18.33 1.13
C SER A 56 16.85 18.95 -0.13
N GLY A 57 16.01 19.32 -1.11
CA GLY A 57 16.44 20.03 -2.30
C GLY A 57 17.09 21.39 -1.99
N ILE A 58 16.48 22.16 -1.10
CA ILE A 58 17.02 23.46 -0.62
C ILE A 58 18.38 23.24 0.07
N GLY A 59 18.51 22.17 0.89
CA GLY A 59 19.78 21.81 1.54
C GLY A 59 20.90 21.57 0.52
N TRP A 60 20.65 20.80 -0.53
CA TRP A 60 21.63 20.57 -1.62
C TRP A 60 21.99 21.84 -2.36
N ILE A 61 21.01 22.69 -2.69
CA ILE A 61 21.24 24.00 -3.32
C ILE A 61 22.11 24.87 -2.43
N THR A 62 21.85 24.87 -1.11
CA THR A 62 22.64 25.62 -0.13
C THR A 62 24.10 25.14 -0.10
N ILE A 63 24.33 23.82 -0.10
CA ILE A 63 25.69 23.25 -0.15
C ILE A 63 26.41 23.68 -1.43
N ILE A 64 25.73 23.65 -2.57
CA ILE A 64 26.32 24.10 -3.87
C ILE A 64 26.67 25.58 -3.79
N ILE A 65 25.77 26.44 -3.30
CA ILE A 65 26.00 27.90 -3.15
C ILE A 65 27.20 28.16 -2.26
N ILE A 66 27.34 27.44 -1.14
CA ILE A 66 28.51 27.56 -0.25
C ILE A 66 29.77 27.11 -0.98
N ARG A 67 29.71 25.96 -1.69
CA ARG A 67 30.89 25.39 -2.37
C ARG A 67 31.47 26.25 -3.48
N ILE A 68 30.61 26.97 -4.23
CA ILE A 68 31.00 27.92 -5.30
C ILE A 68 31.23 29.33 -4.79
N GLU A 69 31.17 29.55 -3.48
CA GLU A 69 31.33 30.86 -2.83
C GLU A 69 30.39 31.96 -3.35
N PHE A 70 29.25 31.58 -3.93
CA PHE A 70 28.28 32.49 -4.53
C PHE A 70 27.71 33.51 -3.54
N TRP A 71 27.58 33.11 -2.25
CA TRP A 71 27.13 33.97 -1.15
C TRP A 71 28.05 35.16 -0.91
N ARG A 72 29.34 35.08 -1.24
CA ARG A 72 30.30 36.22 -1.12
C ARG A 72 30.03 37.31 -2.13
N ARG A 73 29.44 36.97 -3.29
CA ARG A 73 29.11 37.89 -4.36
C ARG A 73 27.70 38.49 -4.25
N PHE A 74 26.79 37.76 -3.62
CA PHE A 74 25.37 38.13 -3.53
C PHE A 74 24.87 37.86 -2.09
N SER A 75 25.06 38.83 -1.19
CA SER A 75 24.69 38.71 0.25
C SER A 75 23.19 38.44 0.46
N PHE A 76 22.30 38.86 -0.47
CA PHE A 76 20.86 38.57 -0.40
C PHE A 76 20.53 37.08 -0.58
N THR A 77 21.44 36.27 -1.12
CA THR A 77 21.24 34.83 -1.31
C THR A 77 21.00 34.12 0.02
N ILE A 78 21.67 34.53 1.06
CA ILE A 78 21.47 33.99 2.42
C ILE A 78 20.06 34.28 2.92
N VAL A 79 19.54 35.49 2.69
CA VAL A 79 18.18 35.87 3.09
C VAL A 79 17.15 35.03 2.33
N ILE A 80 17.34 34.81 1.03
CA ILE A 80 16.45 33.98 0.22
C ILE A 80 16.42 32.53 0.76
N ILE A 81 17.61 31.94 1.05
CA ILE A 81 17.70 30.59 1.60
C ILE A 81 16.99 30.50 2.93
N ILE A 82 17.22 31.45 3.84
CA ILE A 82 16.57 31.52 5.15
C ILE A 82 15.05 31.63 4.97
N THR A 83 14.58 32.53 4.10
CA THR A 83 13.15 32.72 3.85
C THR A 83 12.51 31.43 3.28
N MET A 84 13.19 30.71 2.37
CA MET A 84 12.73 29.43 1.86
C MET A 84 12.70 28.35 2.92
N LEU A 85 13.69 28.28 3.80
CA LEU A 85 13.74 27.30 4.89
C LEU A 85 12.64 27.52 5.94
N PHE A 86 12.25 28.75 6.17
CA PHE A 86 11.19 29.11 7.13
C PHE A 86 9.81 29.31 6.49
N SER A 87 9.70 29.21 5.17
CA SER A 87 8.39 29.26 4.50
C SER A 87 7.57 28.02 4.81
N PRO A 88 6.42 28.13 5.47
CA PRO A 88 5.56 27.01 5.73
C PRO A 88 4.90 26.56 4.43
N ILE A 89 5.54 25.61 3.73
CA ILE A 89 5.00 24.96 2.49
C ILE A 89 4.00 23.87 2.89
N TYR A 90 3.65 23.79 4.16
CA TYR A 90 2.68 22.82 4.65
C TYR A 90 1.26 23.24 4.25
N LYS A 91 0.82 22.78 3.07
CA LYS A 91 -0.60 22.77 2.72
C LYS A 91 -1.23 21.55 3.37
N GLN A 92 -2.09 21.75 4.36
CA GLN A 92 -2.92 20.65 4.84
C GLN A 92 -3.68 20.06 3.64
N PRO A 93 -3.77 18.74 3.56
CA PRO A 93 -4.56 18.12 2.49
C PRO A 93 -6.02 18.57 2.62
N ASP A 94 -6.62 18.98 1.51
CA ASP A 94 -8.01 19.45 1.46
C ASP A 94 -9.05 18.33 1.65
N TYR A 95 -8.59 17.02 1.66
CA TYR A 95 -9.47 15.87 1.85
C TYR A 95 -9.73 15.58 3.34
N LEU A 96 -10.93 15.07 3.65
CA LEU A 96 -11.32 14.70 5.02
C LEU A 96 -10.72 13.35 5.43
N TRP A 97 -10.74 12.38 4.55
CA TRP A 97 -10.16 11.06 4.74
C TRP A 97 -9.70 10.47 3.41
N ARG A 98 -8.88 9.44 3.50
CA ARG A 98 -8.29 8.81 2.33
C ARG A 98 -8.18 7.30 2.53
N VAL A 99 -8.32 6.55 1.42
CA VAL A 99 -8.10 5.10 1.38
C VAL A 99 -7.08 4.80 0.30
N ASP A 100 -6.05 4.06 0.65
CA ASP A 100 -5.00 3.62 -0.26
C ASP A 100 -4.97 2.10 -0.33
N MET A 101 -5.25 1.52 -1.49
CA MET A 101 -4.96 0.12 -1.78
C MET A 101 -3.53 0.04 -2.30
N LEU A 102 -2.63 -0.56 -1.54
CA LEU A 102 -1.21 -0.65 -1.85
C LEU A 102 -0.93 -1.74 -2.89
N ASP A 103 0.07 -1.54 -3.74
CA ASP A 103 0.55 -2.56 -4.68
C ASP A 103 1.51 -3.51 -3.95
N VAL A 104 0.96 -4.45 -3.20
CA VAL A 104 1.70 -5.46 -2.41
C VAL A 104 1.97 -6.75 -3.20
N GLY A 105 1.70 -6.74 -4.50
CA GLY A 105 1.76 -7.94 -5.33
C GLY A 105 0.51 -8.80 -5.17
N HIS A 106 0.68 -10.09 -4.87
CA HIS A 106 -0.44 -10.96 -4.50
C HIS A 106 -0.71 -10.82 -3.01
N GLY A 107 -1.98 -10.61 -2.66
CA GLY A 107 -2.43 -10.32 -1.31
C GLY A 107 -3.13 -8.97 -1.21
N LEU A 108 -3.49 -8.57 -0.01
CA LEU A 108 -4.24 -7.34 0.24
C LEU A 108 -3.58 -6.50 1.33
N ALA A 109 -3.49 -5.21 1.09
CA ALA A 109 -3.16 -4.22 2.12
C ALA A 109 -3.82 -2.89 1.78
N ILE A 110 -4.68 -2.42 2.67
CA ILE A 110 -5.39 -1.15 2.52
C ILE A 110 -5.10 -0.28 3.74
N VAL A 111 -4.77 0.97 3.49
CA VAL A 111 -4.56 2.00 4.52
C VAL A 111 -5.72 2.96 4.49
N ILE A 112 -6.48 3.05 5.58
CA ILE A 112 -7.53 4.05 5.79
C ILE A 112 -6.94 5.11 6.70
N HIS A 113 -6.86 6.37 6.25
CA HIS A 113 -6.28 7.39 7.11
C HIS A 113 -7.04 8.72 7.12
N ASN A 114 -6.96 9.37 8.27
CA ASN A 114 -7.51 10.69 8.55
C ASN A 114 -6.42 11.52 9.24
N GLY A 115 -5.94 12.53 8.56
CA GLY A 115 -4.77 13.29 8.98
C GLY A 115 -3.55 12.38 9.10
N LYS A 116 -2.98 12.28 10.30
CA LYS A 116 -1.80 11.43 10.60
C LYS A 116 -2.14 10.09 11.23
N SER A 117 -3.41 9.82 11.48
CA SER A 117 -3.87 8.55 12.07
C SER A 117 -4.29 7.59 10.97
N ALA A 118 -3.96 6.31 11.11
CA ALA A 118 -4.29 5.27 10.14
C ALA A 118 -4.84 4.00 10.79
N ILE A 119 -5.74 3.33 10.08
CA ILE A 119 -6.15 1.94 10.30
C ILE A 119 -5.70 1.13 9.07
N LEU A 120 -5.14 -0.03 9.30
CA LEU A 120 -4.80 -0.99 8.25
C LEU A 120 -5.91 -2.03 8.12
N TYR A 121 -6.23 -2.42 6.89
CA TYR A 121 -7.03 -3.59 6.58
C TYR A 121 -6.18 -4.53 5.75
N ASP A 122 -5.84 -5.68 6.32
CA ASP A 122 -4.87 -6.66 5.88
C ASP A 122 -3.42 -6.14 5.79
N THR A 123 -2.48 -7.06 5.73
CA THR A 123 -1.05 -6.78 5.90
C THR A 123 -0.18 -7.38 4.80
N GLY A 124 -0.82 -7.93 3.75
CA GLY A 124 -0.14 -8.57 2.65
C GLY A 124 0.59 -9.86 3.03
N ALA A 125 1.31 -10.42 2.07
CA ALA A 125 2.00 -11.69 2.21
C ALA A 125 3.32 -11.57 2.98
N LYS A 126 3.72 -12.72 3.57
CA LYS A 126 5.07 -12.95 4.08
C LYS A 126 5.76 -14.01 3.21
N TRP A 127 7.02 -13.77 2.91
CA TRP A 127 7.95 -14.70 2.26
C TRP A 127 8.99 -15.19 3.27
N GLU A 128 9.92 -16.07 2.86
CA GLU A 128 10.94 -16.64 3.74
C GLU A 128 11.75 -15.55 4.47
N ASP A 129 12.27 -14.56 3.71
CA ASP A 129 13.20 -13.55 4.22
C ASP A 129 12.57 -12.15 4.38
N SER A 130 11.30 -11.94 4.04
CA SER A 130 10.69 -10.62 4.07
C SER A 130 9.15 -10.67 4.03
N SER A 131 8.52 -9.49 4.04
CA SER A 131 7.07 -9.36 3.96
C SER A 131 6.65 -8.11 3.18
N ALA A 132 5.40 -8.10 2.71
CA ALA A 132 4.78 -6.89 2.16
C ALA A 132 4.74 -5.74 3.17
N ALA A 133 4.65 -6.07 4.47
CA ALA A 133 4.70 -5.07 5.53
C ALA A 133 6.02 -4.30 5.53
N GLU A 134 7.16 -5.00 5.41
CA GLU A 134 8.48 -4.38 5.41
C GLU A 134 8.77 -3.64 4.10
N GLN A 135 8.41 -4.24 2.96
CA GLN A 135 8.80 -3.71 1.65
C GLN A 135 7.90 -2.59 1.15
N VAL A 136 6.61 -2.57 1.54
CA VAL A 136 5.61 -1.65 0.99
C VAL A 136 4.88 -0.87 2.06
N ILE A 137 4.29 -1.56 3.08
CA ILE A 137 3.38 -0.90 4.02
C ILE A 137 4.14 0.06 4.94
N ILE A 138 5.21 -0.39 5.61
CA ILE A 138 6.00 0.45 6.53
C ILE A 138 6.62 1.65 5.80
N PRO A 139 7.27 1.49 4.62
CA PRO A 139 7.75 2.63 3.84
C PRO A 139 6.65 3.62 3.46
N PHE A 140 5.45 3.14 3.07
CA PHE A 140 4.32 4.00 2.77
C PHE A 140 3.87 4.80 4.00
N LEU A 141 3.72 4.15 5.16
CA LEU A 141 3.32 4.80 6.40
C LEU A 141 4.34 5.86 6.84
N GLN A 142 5.63 5.55 6.72
CA GLN A 142 6.72 6.49 7.03
C GLN A 142 6.73 7.68 6.07
N TRP A 143 6.58 7.42 4.76
CA TRP A 143 6.55 8.48 3.74
C TRP A 143 5.41 9.48 3.96
N HIS A 144 4.25 8.98 4.37
CA HIS A 144 3.09 9.82 4.68
C HIS A 144 3.02 10.28 6.15
N ASN A 145 4.03 9.95 6.98
CA ASN A 145 4.09 10.26 8.41
C ASN A 145 2.81 9.83 9.16
N LEU A 146 2.36 8.59 8.87
CA LEU A 146 1.17 8.00 9.44
C LEU A 146 1.47 7.19 10.69
N ASN A 147 0.65 7.35 11.72
CA ASN A 147 0.64 6.53 12.93
C ASN A 147 -0.49 5.51 12.87
N VAL A 148 -0.16 4.23 13.00
CA VAL A 148 -1.15 3.14 12.96
C VAL A 148 -1.81 3.04 14.33
N GLU A 149 -3.13 3.27 14.39
CA GLU A 149 -3.95 3.14 15.59
C GLU A 149 -4.63 1.76 15.66
N GLY A 150 -4.84 1.10 14.50
CA GLY A 150 -5.49 -0.20 14.45
C GLY A 150 -5.14 -1.02 13.23
N ILE A 151 -5.27 -2.33 13.36
CA ILE A 151 -5.06 -3.32 12.30
C ILE A 151 -6.28 -4.24 12.27
N ILE A 152 -6.89 -4.41 11.11
CA ILE A 152 -8.01 -5.31 10.87
C ILE A 152 -7.51 -6.42 9.95
N ILE A 153 -7.67 -7.67 10.35
CA ILE A 153 -7.33 -8.83 9.54
C ILE A 153 -8.62 -9.47 9.03
N SER A 154 -8.70 -9.60 7.71
CA SER A 154 -9.87 -10.20 7.07
C SER A 154 -10.00 -11.69 7.40
N HIS A 155 -8.91 -12.46 7.19
CA HIS A 155 -8.84 -13.89 7.45
C HIS A 155 -7.38 -14.37 7.57
N SER A 156 -7.17 -15.69 7.80
CA SER A 156 -5.86 -16.23 8.22
C SER A 156 -4.90 -16.59 7.09
N HIS A 157 -5.26 -16.40 5.81
CA HIS A 157 -4.34 -16.73 4.73
C HIS A 157 -3.12 -15.81 4.70
N ASN A 158 -1.96 -16.38 4.33
CA ASN A 158 -0.67 -15.69 4.37
C ASN A 158 -0.65 -14.36 3.59
N ASP A 159 -1.36 -14.28 2.49
CA ASP A 159 -1.43 -13.10 1.63
C ASP A 159 -2.29 -11.95 2.21
N HIS A 160 -2.90 -12.16 3.37
CA HIS A 160 -3.65 -11.18 4.16
C HIS A 160 -3.02 -10.91 5.54
N ILE A 161 -2.64 -11.97 6.27
CA ILE A 161 -2.11 -11.85 7.64
C ILE A 161 -0.57 -11.83 7.68
N GLY A 162 0.12 -12.16 6.58
CA GLY A 162 1.55 -12.46 6.58
C GLY A 162 2.44 -11.37 7.18
N GLY A 163 2.11 -10.10 7.00
CA GLY A 163 2.85 -8.98 7.55
C GLY A 163 2.51 -8.58 8.98
N LEU A 164 1.51 -9.22 9.62
CA LEU A 164 0.98 -8.80 10.92
C LEU A 164 2.06 -8.70 12.00
N SER A 165 2.92 -9.70 12.13
CA SER A 165 3.95 -9.74 13.17
C SER A 165 4.94 -8.55 13.08
N TYR A 166 5.32 -8.16 11.87
CA TYR A 166 6.19 -7.01 11.64
C TYR A 166 5.51 -5.69 12.03
N LEU A 167 4.21 -5.55 11.70
CA LEU A 167 3.44 -4.37 12.03
C LEU A 167 3.18 -4.25 13.52
N GLN A 168 2.86 -5.35 14.22
CA GLN A 168 2.69 -5.36 15.68
C GLN A 168 4.00 -5.02 16.41
N GLN A 169 5.14 -5.49 15.92
CA GLN A 169 6.43 -5.11 16.47
C GLN A 169 6.72 -3.61 16.27
N ARG A 170 6.35 -3.06 15.12
CA ARG A 170 6.61 -1.64 14.76
C ARG A 170 5.61 -0.68 15.41
N TYR A 171 4.36 -1.12 15.60
CA TYR A 171 3.24 -0.36 16.16
C TYR A 171 2.58 -1.14 17.30
N PRO A 172 3.27 -1.32 18.44
CA PRO A 172 2.82 -2.20 19.53
C PRO A 172 1.54 -1.71 20.24
N ASN A 173 1.17 -0.44 20.05
CA ASN A 173 -0.05 0.15 20.63
C ASN A 173 -1.25 0.13 19.66
N ALA A 174 -1.08 -0.40 18.45
CA ALA A 174 -2.19 -0.55 17.52
C ALA A 174 -3.09 -1.68 17.96
N TRP A 175 -4.39 -1.41 18.10
CA TRP A 175 -5.37 -2.45 18.40
C TRP A 175 -5.53 -3.42 17.21
N LEU A 176 -5.86 -4.67 17.52
CA LEU A 176 -6.10 -5.73 16.53
C LEU A 176 -7.57 -6.12 16.52
N MET A 177 -8.15 -6.22 15.31
CA MET A 177 -9.49 -6.77 15.07
C MET A 177 -9.39 -7.95 14.09
N SER A 178 -10.01 -9.07 14.39
CA SER A 178 -10.08 -10.22 13.51
C SER A 178 -11.32 -11.09 13.84
N SER A 179 -11.71 -11.94 12.91
CA SER A 179 -12.70 -13.01 13.13
C SER A 179 -12.09 -14.28 13.75
N SER A 180 -10.77 -14.32 13.96
CA SER A 180 -10.06 -15.46 14.55
C SER A 180 -10.14 -15.46 16.07
N THR A 181 -10.41 -16.63 16.67
CA THR A 181 -10.28 -16.84 18.12
C THR A 181 -8.86 -17.20 18.54
N ASN A 182 -7.96 -17.56 17.60
CA ASN A 182 -6.57 -17.91 17.87
C ASN A 182 -5.64 -16.69 17.95
N LEU A 183 -6.08 -15.52 17.49
CA LEU A 183 -5.34 -14.29 17.63
C LEU A 183 -5.71 -13.57 18.93
N SER A 184 -4.75 -12.92 19.55
CA SER A 184 -4.98 -12.04 20.70
C SER A 184 -5.60 -10.72 20.22
N ASN A 185 -6.89 -10.77 19.83
CA ASN A 185 -7.63 -9.61 19.34
C ASN A 185 -8.03 -8.70 20.50
N ASP A 186 -7.91 -7.39 20.29
CA ASP A 186 -8.54 -6.39 21.15
C ASP A 186 -10.04 -6.28 20.87
N TYR A 187 -10.41 -6.48 19.59
CA TYR A 187 -11.80 -6.46 19.12
C TYR A 187 -12.10 -7.64 18.21
N ASN A 188 -13.32 -8.15 18.31
CA ASN A 188 -13.81 -9.21 17.44
C ASN A 188 -14.47 -8.63 16.19
N CYS A 189 -14.08 -9.10 15.01
CA CYS A 189 -14.82 -8.84 13.78
C CYS A 189 -16.05 -9.76 13.75
N LEU A 190 -17.19 -9.23 14.17
CA LEU A 190 -18.46 -9.95 14.21
C LEU A 190 -19.56 -9.05 13.67
N ALA A 191 -20.44 -9.63 12.86
CA ALA A 191 -21.53 -8.90 12.21
C ALA A 191 -22.39 -8.12 13.21
N ASP A 192 -22.88 -6.96 12.77
CA ASP A 192 -23.67 -6.01 13.55
C ASP A 192 -22.88 -5.26 14.65
N HIS A 193 -21.55 -5.49 14.76
CA HIS A 193 -20.68 -4.64 15.56
C HIS A 193 -20.34 -3.38 14.76
N ASN A 194 -20.69 -2.22 15.32
CA ASN A 194 -20.44 -0.92 14.71
C ASN A 194 -19.63 -0.06 15.64
N PHE A 195 -18.63 0.66 15.10
CA PHE A 195 -17.84 1.60 15.89
C PHE A 195 -17.52 2.86 15.08
N TYR A 196 -17.11 3.90 15.78
CA TYR A 196 -16.65 5.14 15.16
C TYR A 196 -15.14 5.28 15.36
N TRP A 197 -14.47 5.68 14.30
CA TRP A 197 -13.09 6.13 14.35
C TRP A 197 -12.97 7.49 13.69
N LYS A 198 -12.58 8.50 14.47
CA LYS A 198 -12.67 9.89 14.06
C LYS A 198 -14.14 10.23 13.68
N HIS A 199 -14.38 10.70 12.45
CA HIS A 199 -15.73 10.94 11.93
C HIS A 199 -16.27 9.81 11.05
N LEU A 200 -15.50 8.72 10.91
CA LEU A 200 -15.89 7.58 10.09
C LEU A 200 -16.62 6.53 10.92
N ARG A 201 -17.69 6.00 10.36
CA ARG A 201 -18.41 4.86 10.93
C ARG A 201 -17.96 3.58 10.23
N PHE A 202 -17.61 2.59 11.03
CA PHE A 202 -17.27 1.25 10.60
C PHE A 202 -18.41 0.32 10.95
N ASN A 203 -19.04 -0.28 9.95
CA ASN A 203 -20.11 -1.26 10.09
C ASN A 203 -19.56 -2.62 9.74
N VAL A 204 -19.43 -3.52 10.71
CA VAL A 204 -19.03 -4.90 10.46
C VAL A 204 -20.24 -5.68 9.98
N LEU A 205 -20.18 -6.24 8.77
CA LEU A 205 -21.28 -6.93 8.12
C LEU A 205 -21.13 -8.46 8.18
N TRP A 206 -19.91 -8.97 8.28
CA TRP A 206 -19.58 -10.39 8.28
C TRP A 206 -18.24 -10.63 9.04
N PRO A 207 -18.00 -11.81 9.64
CA PRO A 207 -18.85 -13.00 9.73
C PRO A 207 -19.89 -12.91 10.84
N THR A 208 -20.80 -13.91 10.88
CA THR A 208 -21.83 -14.02 11.94
C THR A 208 -21.36 -14.82 13.15
N GLN A 209 -20.19 -15.47 13.08
CA GLN A 209 -19.57 -16.22 14.17
C GLN A 209 -18.04 -16.15 14.07
N LEU A 210 -17.39 -16.25 15.20
CA LEU A 210 -15.93 -16.35 15.28
C LEU A 210 -15.50 -17.80 15.06
N VAL A 211 -14.33 -17.99 14.44
CA VAL A 211 -13.74 -19.30 14.19
C VAL A 211 -12.26 -19.30 14.61
N SER A 212 -11.68 -20.49 14.86
CA SER A 212 -10.28 -20.58 15.26
C SER A 212 -9.31 -20.19 14.13
N ASP A 213 -9.62 -20.60 12.92
CA ASP A 213 -8.80 -20.35 11.72
C ASP A 213 -9.70 -19.88 10.58
N PRO A 214 -9.93 -18.56 10.46
CA PRO A 214 -10.79 -17.99 9.44
C PRO A 214 -10.22 -18.24 8.03
N ASN A 215 -11.08 -18.80 7.15
CA ASN A 215 -10.81 -18.95 5.74
C ASN A 215 -11.50 -17.83 4.92
N ASN A 216 -11.47 -17.91 3.58
CA ASN A 216 -12.09 -16.92 2.68
C ASN A 216 -13.54 -16.58 3.06
N GLY A 217 -14.34 -17.61 3.36
CA GLY A 217 -15.75 -17.44 3.72
C GLY A 217 -15.98 -16.76 5.07
N ASP A 218 -14.97 -16.70 5.92
CA ASP A 218 -15.00 -16.07 7.25
C ASP A 218 -14.36 -14.66 7.24
N SER A 219 -14.08 -14.11 6.04
CA SER A 219 -13.47 -12.80 5.88
C SER A 219 -14.25 -11.71 6.61
N CYS A 220 -13.53 -10.87 7.33
CA CYS A 220 -14.06 -9.70 8.04
C CYS A 220 -14.55 -8.64 7.03
N VAL A 221 -15.84 -8.59 6.75
CA VAL A 221 -16.43 -7.62 5.82
C VAL A 221 -16.84 -6.36 6.55
N ILE A 222 -16.32 -5.22 6.10
CA ILE A 222 -16.56 -3.93 6.75
C ILE A 222 -16.95 -2.88 5.72
N GLN A 223 -18.03 -2.16 5.99
CA GLN A 223 -18.39 -0.95 5.30
C GLN A 223 -17.95 0.27 6.11
N ILE A 224 -17.14 1.12 5.51
CA ILE A 224 -16.65 2.37 6.11
C ILE A 224 -17.38 3.52 5.45
N THR A 225 -17.94 4.44 6.23
CA THR A 225 -18.68 5.58 5.69
C THR A 225 -18.51 6.85 6.52
N ASP A 226 -18.51 7.99 5.84
CA ASP A 226 -18.61 9.33 6.42
C ASP A 226 -20.05 9.88 6.45
N GLY A 227 -21.00 9.06 6.01
CA GLY A 227 -22.42 9.43 5.86
C GLY A 227 -22.81 9.83 4.42
N GLN A 228 -21.84 10.22 3.58
CA GLN A 228 -22.07 10.59 2.18
C GLN A 228 -21.45 9.56 1.21
N PHE A 229 -20.23 9.15 1.45
CA PHE A 229 -19.50 8.17 0.68
C PHE A 229 -19.23 6.93 1.51
N SER A 230 -19.02 5.80 0.84
CA SER A 230 -18.75 4.53 1.52
C SER A 230 -17.79 3.65 0.73
N VAL A 231 -16.99 2.90 1.45
CA VAL A 231 -16.06 1.89 0.94
C VAL A 231 -16.42 0.56 1.58
N LEU A 232 -16.67 -0.46 0.76
CA LEU A 232 -16.91 -1.83 1.21
C LEU A 232 -15.65 -2.65 1.03
N LEU A 233 -15.10 -3.12 2.15
CA LEU A 233 -13.95 -4.02 2.24
C LEU A 233 -14.47 -5.43 2.51
N THR A 234 -14.10 -6.38 1.67
CA THR A 234 -14.69 -7.72 1.64
C THR A 234 -13.69 -8.85 1.92
N GLY A 235 -12.39 -8.52 1.93
CA GLY A 235 -11.35 -9.55 1.93
C GLY A 235 -11.56 -10.53 0.77
N ASP A 236 -11.50 -11.81 1.07
CA ASP A 236 -11.63 -12.88 0.08
C ASP A 236 -13.00 -13.56 0.10
N LEU A 237 -14.02 -12.81 0.45
CA LEU A 237 -15.39 -13.30 0.55
C LEU A 237 -15.82 -14.07 -0.71
N GLU A 238 -16.51 -15.19 -0.52
CA GLU A 238 -16.97 -16.05 -1.62
C GLU A 238 -18.48 -15.90 -1.90
N ARG A 239 -18.92 -16.44 -3.02
CA ARG A 239 -20.28 -16.27 -3.55
C ARG A 239 -21.38 -16.70 -2.56
N LYS A 240 -21.14 -17.74 -1.76
CA LYS A 240 -22.11 -18.20 -0.77
C LYS A 240 -22.39 -17.11 0.26
N GLN A 241 -21.34 -16.53 0.81
CA GLN A 241 -21.44 -15.48 1.83
C GLN A 241 -21.91 -14.15 1.23
N GLU A 242 -21.55 -13.85 -0.04
CA GLU A 242 -22.12 -12.73 -0.77
C GLU A 242 -23.67 -12.83 -0.82
N TYR A 243 -24.20 -14.03 -1.07
CA TYR A 243 -25.63 -14.26 -1.04
C TYR A 243 -26.24 -14.02 0.34
N ASP A 244 -25.60 -14.52 1.39
CA ASP A 244 -26.05 -14.32 2.78
C ASP A 244 -26.07 -12.83 3.15
N LEU A 245 -25.04 -12.07 2.75
CA LEU A 245 -25.01 -10.61 2.89
C LEU A 245 -26.15 -9.92 2.15
N VAL A 246 -26.42 -10.32 0.91
CA VAL A 246 -27.52 -9.75 0.11
C VAL A 246 -28.85 -10.00 0.77
N VAL A 247 -29.11 -11.21 1.25
CA VAL A 247 -30.35 -11.56 1.96
C VAL A 247 -30.51 -10.74 3.22
N LYS A 248 -29.43 -10.57 4.02
CA LYS A 248 -29.48 -9.90 5.32
C LYS A 248 -29.59 -8.38 5.17
N TYR A 249 -28.74 -7.76 4.34
CA TYR A 249 -28.56 -6.30 4.33
C TYR A 249 -29.25 -5.59 3.16
N LYS A 250 -29.48 -6.29 2.03
CA LYS A 250 -30.17 -5.74 0.86
C LYS A 250 -29.55 -4.37 0.44
N ARG A 251 -30.40 -3.32 0.37
CA ARG A 251 -29.95 -1.97 -0.03
C ARG A 251 -28.93 -1.32 0.90
N ASN A 252 -28.78 -1.81 2.13
CA ASN A 252 -27.78 -1.30 3.07
C ASN A 252 -26.34 -1.73 2.69
N LEU A 253 -26.19 -2.65 1.71
CA LEU A 253 -24.90 -2.98 1.10
C LEU A 253 -24.39 -1.89 0.15
N HIS A 254 -25.26 -0.96 -0.28
CA HIS A 254 -24.85 0.06 -1.24
C HIS A 254 -23.58 0.78 -0.76
N SER A 255 -22.58 0.84 -1.66
CA SER A 255 -21.28 1.45 -1.34
C SER A 255 -20.70 2.13 -2.57
N THR A 256 -20.13 3.31 -2.37
CA THR A 256 -19.53 4.11 -3.46
C THR A 256 -18.38 3.36 -4.12
N ILE A 257 -17.57 2.70 -3.31
CA ILE A 257 -16.36 1.96 -3.72
C ILE A 257 -16.46 0.53 -3.18
N LEU A 258 -16.02 -0.43 -4.00
CA LEU A 258 -15.91 -1.84 -3.61
C LEU A 258 -14.46 -2.30 -3.72
N GLN A 259 -13.89 -2.86 -2.65
CA GLN A 259 -12.74 -3.74 -2.79
C GLN A 259 -13.25 -5.05 -3.38
N THR A 260 -12.72 -5.42 -4.55
CA THR A 260 -13.14 -6.63 -5.28
C THR A 260 -12.88 -7.87 -4.44
N PRO A 261 -13.89 -8.69 -4.13
CA PRO A 261 -13.69 -9.89 -3.32
C PRO A 261 -12.73 -10.88 -3.99
N HIS A 262 -11.89 -11.50 -3.18
CA HIS A 262 -11.02 -12.61 -3.55
C HIS A 262 -10.19 -12.33 -4.81
N HIS A 263 -9.56 -11.16 -4.85
CA HIS A 263 -8.68 -10.70 -5.95
C HIS A 263 -9.30 -10.81 -7.36
N GLY A 264 -10.63 -10.87 -7.45
CA GLY A 264 -11.36 -11.10 -8.71
C GLY A 264 -11.39 -12.57 -9.15
N SER A 265 -11.35 -13.51 -8.20
CA SER A 265 -11.55 -14.94 -8.45
C SER A 265 -12.96 -15.24 -8.98
N THR A 266 -13.08 -16.30 -9.79
CA THR A 266 -14.40 -16.78 -10.29
C THR A 266 -15.32 -17.28 -9.19
N THR A 267 -14.81 -17.49 -7.97
CA THR A 267 -15.58 -17.93 -6.79
C THR A 267 -16.38 -16.79 -6.15
N SER A 268 -16.16 -15.53 -6.58
CA SER A 268 -16.73 -14.33 -5.97
C SER A 268 -17.40 -13.39 -6.98
N SER A 269 -17.74 -12.18 -6.53
CA SER A 269 -18.28 -11.07 -7.33
C SER A 269 -19.54 -11.46 -8.11
N SER A 270 -20.53 -12.09 -7.43
CA SER A 270 -21.78 -12.53 -8.05
C SER A 270 -22.63 -11.34 -8.53
N TYR A 271 -23.43 -11.54 -9.59
CA TYR A 271 -24.33 -10.50 -10.09
C TYR A 271 -25.28 -9.95 -9.02
N PRO A 272 -25.97 -10.78 -8.19
CA PRO A 272 -26.81 -10.26 -7.12
C PRO A 272 -26.03 -9.34 -6.16
N PHE A 273 -24.84 -9.75 -5.73
CA PHE A 273 -24.01 -8.96 -4.83
C PHE A 273 -23.64 -7.62 -5.46
N LEU A 274 -23.10 -7.63 -6.68
CA LEU A 274 -22.71 -6.39 -7.38
C LEU A 274 -23.89 -5.45 -7.62
N ASN A 275 -25.08 -5.96 -7.93
CA ASN A 275 -26.28 -5.16 -8.11
C ASN A 275 -26.77 -4.49 -6.82
N TYR A 276 -26.60 -5.15 -5.65
CA TYR A 276 -26.97 -4.55 -4.37
C TYR A 276 -25.92 -3.58 -3.83
N VAL A 277 -24.64 -3.87 -4.03
CA VAL A 277 -23.54 -2.95 -3.70
C VAL A 277 -23.56 -1.75 -4.63
N ASN A 278 -23.80 -1.96 -5.92
CA ASN A 278 -23.89 -0.95 -6.98
C ASN A 278 -22.77 0.11 -6.90
N PRO A 279 -21.49 -0.30 -6.90
CA PRO A 279 -20.37 0.62 -6.71
C PRO A 279 -20.08 1.40 -8.00
N SER A 280 -19.63 2.65 -7.86
CA SER A 280 -19.09 3.43 -8.98
C SER A 280 -17.74 2.86 -9.45
N ASN A 281 -16.88 2.48 -8.52
CA ASN A 281 -15.55 1.95 -8.79
C ASN A 281 -15.31 0.68 -7.97
N ALA A 282 -14.61 -0.28 -8.57
CA ALA A 282 -14.12 -1.48 -7.91
C ALA A 282 -12.60 -1.56 -8.01
N LEU A 283 -11.95 -1.87 -6.88
CA LEU A 283 -10.51 -1.92 -6.73
C LEU A 283 -10.07 -3.35 -6.46
N THR A 284 -9.13 -3.85 -7.24
CA THR A 284 -8.60 -5.20 -7.12
C THR A 284 -7.12 -5.16 -6.76
N SER A 285 -6.76 -5.80 -5.66
CA SER A 285 -5.37 -6.10 -5.37
C SER A 285 -4.99 -7.41 -6.07
N ALA A 286 -4.08 -7.35 -7.02
CA ALA A 286 -3.57 -8.53 -7.72
C ALA A 286 -2.22 -8.21 -8.36
N SER A 287 -1.25 -9.12 -8.25
CA SER A 287 0.04 -8.91 -8.89
C SER A 287 -0.07 -8.99 -10.41
N ARG A 288 0.81 -8.26 -11.08
CA ARG A 288 0.87 -8.18 -12.54
C ARG A 288 1.10 -9.54 -13.22
N TYR A 289 1.92 -10.37 -12.61
CA TYR A 289 2.30 -11.71 -13.09
C TYR A 289 1.97 -12.73 -12.01
N ASN A 290 0.68 -13.05 -11.82
CA ASN A 290 0.30 -14.04 -10.84
C ASN A 290 -0.07 -15.38 -11.50
N PRO A 291 0.34 -16.51 -10.92
CA PRO A 291 0.11 -17.83 -11.48
C PRO A 291 -1.38 -18.22 -11.53
N TRP A 292 -2.22 -17.59 -10.73
CA TRP A 292 -3.67 -17.84 -10.68
C TRP A 292 -4.43 -17.06 -11.75
N ARG A 293 -3.76 -16.17 -12.52
CA ARG A 293 -4.35 -15.32 -13.56
C ARG A 293 -5.54 -14.51 -13.03
N LEU A 294 -5.35 -13.92 -11.84
CA LEU A 294 -6.33 -13.03 -11.21
C LEU A 294 -6.03 -11.57 -11.57
N PRO A 295 -7.06 -10.74 -11.74
CA PRO A 295 -8.49 -11.09 -11.77
C PRO A 295 -8.85 -11.91 -13.03
N SER A 296 -9.81 -12.81 -12.91
CA SER A 296 -10.23 -13.62 -14.06
C SER A 296 -10.97 -12.77 -15.10
N ASN A 297 -10.80 -13.08 -16.38
CA ASN A 297 -11.52 -12.40 -17.48
C ASN A 297 -13.05 -12.45 -17.32
N LYS A 298 -13.56 -13.53 -16.72
CA LYS A 298 -14.99 -13.65 -16.42
C LYS A 298 -15.46 -12.57 -15.45
N ILE A 299 -14.66 -12.25 -14.46
CA ILE A 299 -15.00 -11.24 -13.45
C ILE A 299 -14.78 -9.83 -14.00
N THR A 300 -13.68 -9.54 -14.68
CA THR A 300 -13.46 -8.23 -15.31
C THR A 300 -14.58 -7.90 -16.31
N ASN A 301 -15.00 -8.86 -17.14
CA ASN A 301 -16.12 -8.69 -18.06
C ASN A 301 -17.46 -8.45 -17.34
N ARG A 302 -17.64 -9.03 -16.14
CA ARG A 302 -18.85 -8.79 -15.34
C ARG A 302 -18.92 -7.35 -14.83
N TYR A 303 -17.81 -6.81 -14.29
CA TYR A 303 -17.75 -5.41 -13.87
C TYR A 303 -17.97 -4.46 -15.05
N LYS A 304 -17.35 -4.75 -16.21
CA LYS A 304 -17.56 -3.99 -17.44
C LYS A 304 -19.02 -4.02 -17.90
N ALA A 305 -19.68 -5.17 -17.87
CA ALA A 305 -21.10 -5.33 -18.25
C ALA A 305 -22.05 -4.55 -17.34
N LEU A 306 -21.65 -4.31 -16.08
CA LEU A 306 -22.41 -3.51 -15.12
C LEU A 306 -22.01 -2.03 -15.12
N ASN A 307 -21.15 -1.58 -16.05
CA ASN A 307 -20.60 -0.23 -16.13
C ASN A 307 -19.90 0.24 -14.84
N ILE A 308 -19.27 -0.68 -14.11
CA ILE A 308 -18.47 -0.41 -12.92
C ILE A 308 -17.01 -0.16 -13.37
N ASN A 309 -16.44 0.99 -13.02
CA ASN A 309 -15.04 1.26 -13.29
C ASN A 309 -14.15 0.29 -12.51
N TYR A 310 -13.18 -0.35 -13.18
CA TYR A 310 -12.42 -1.45 -12.61
C TYR A 310 -10.92 -1.17 -12.65
N TYR A 311 -10.27 -1.17 -11.50
CA TYR A 311 -8.85 -0.85 -11.33
C TYR A 311 -8.11 -1.99 -10.67
N ILE A 312 -6.84 -2.20 -11.07
CA ILE A 312 -6.04 -3.35 -10.63
C ILE A 312 -4.66 -2.85 -10.22
N THR A 313 -4.21 -3.14 -8.99
CA THR A 313 -2.90 -2.68 -8.49
C THR A 313 -1.74 -3.11 -9.40
N GLY A 314 -1.77 -4.34 -9.92
CA GLY A 314 -0.74 -4.84 -10.86
C GLY A 314 -0.65 -4.02 -12.15
N LYS A 315 -1.74 -3.38 -12.57
CA LYS A 315 -1.80 -2.50 -13.75
C LYS A 315 -1.53 -1.05 -13.39
N ASP A 316 -2.26 -0.55 -12.40
CA ASP A 316 -2.38 0.87 -12.11
C ASP A 316 -1.40 1.34 -11.01
N GLY A 317 -0.72 0.39 -10.36
CA GLY A 317 0.07 0.62 -9.15
C GLY A 317 -0.85 0.83 -7.94
N GLN A 318 -0.35 1.47 -6.90
CA GLN A 318 -1.18 1.90 -5.78
C GLN A 318 -2.38 2.72 -6.26
N ILE A 319 -3.55 2.47 -5.67
CA ILE A 319 -4.81 3.16 -5.98
C ILE A 319 -5.23 3.94 -4.75
N SER A 320 -5.37 5.25 -4.90
CA SER A 320 -5.66 6.20 -3.81
C SER A 320 -7.01 6.86 -4.02
N LEU A 321 -7.85 6.86 -3.00
CA LEU A 321 -9.16 7.48 -2.97
C LEU A 321 -9.14 8.63 -1.98
N PHE A 322 -9.45 9.83 -2.45
CA PHE A 322 -9.51 11.05 -1.66
C PHE A 322 -10.95 11.47 -1.48
N PHE A 323 -11.41 11.58 -0.25
CA PHE A 323 -12.77 11.98 0.08
C PHE A 323 -12.81 13.42 0.62
N TYR A 324 -13.56 14.26 -0.07
CA TYR A 324 -13.77 15.68 0.26
C TYR A 324 -15.18 15.87 0.83
N PRO A 325 -15.54 17.03 1.36
CA PRO A 325 -16.87 17.25 1.94
C PRO A 325 -18.05 16.94 1.01
N THR A 326 -17.90 17.15 -0.31
CA THR A 326 -19.01 16.99 -1.28
C THR A 326 -18.66 16.16 -2.49
N SER A 327 -17.43 15.66 -2.57
CA SER A 327 -16.94 14.88 -3.71
C SER A 327 -15.88 13.87 -3.29
N TRP A 328 -15.55 12.96 -4.17
CA TRP A 328 -14.40 12.09 -4.02
C TRP A 328 -13.60 12.02 -5.32
N GLN A 329 -12.34 11.68 -5.23
CA GLN A 329 -11.43 11.55 -6.36
C GLN A 329 -10.58 10.29 -6.21
N GLN A 330 -10.39 9.58 -7.31
CA GLN A 330 -9.43 8.48 -7.40
C GLN A 330 -8.19 8.92 -8.15
N LYS A 331 -7.04 8.46 -7.69
CA LYS A 331 -5.74 8.60 -8.39
C LYS A 331 -5.00 7.27 -8.34
N THR A 332 -4.32 6.96 -9.43
CA THR A 332 -3.46 5.77 -9.52
C THR A 332 -2.00 6.18 -9.55
N MET A 333 -1.12 5.34 -9.02
CA MET A 333 0.30 5.65 -8.95
C MET A 333 0.90 5.83 -10.34
N ARG A 334 0.56 4.94 -11.28
CA ARG A 334 1.22 4.91 -12.59
C ARG A 334 0.65 5.92 -13.60
N GLN A 335 -0.59 6.38 -13.44
CA GLN A 335 -1.20 7.33 -14.38
C GLN A 335 -1.24 8.75 -13.83
N ASP A 336 -1.50 8.94 -12.53
CA ASP A 336 -1.82 10.26 -11.97
C ASP A 336 -0.75 10.79 -11.02
N ILE A 337 -0.18 9.92 -10.14
CA ILE A 337 0.69 10.37 -9.05
C ILE A 337 2.14 10.46 -9.54
N ASN A 338 2.64 9.41 -10.19
CA ASN A 338 4.01 9.35 -10.68
C ASN A 338 4.07 8.67 -12.06
N PRO A 339 3.48 9.27 -13.10
CA PRO A 339 3.52 8.72 -14.45
C PRO A 339 4.95 8.64 -14.95
N ARG A 340 5.33 7.51 -15.52
CA ARG A 340 6.64 7.29 -16.11
C ARG A 340 6.46 6.74 -17.51
N TRP A 341 7.27 7.24 -18.47
CA TRP A 341 7.22 6.82 -19.86
C TRP A 341 7.33 5.30 -20.07
N TYR A 342 8.09 4.60 -19.22
CA TYR A 342 8.25 3.15 -19.31
C TYR A 342 7.02 2.38 -18.76
N HIS A 343 6.12 3.01 -18.03
CA HIS A 343 4.86 2.37 -17.61
C HIS A 343 3.98 2.05 -18.83
N ASP A 344 4.03 2.86 -19.88
CA ASP A 344 3.29 2.61 -21.13
C ASP A 344 3.97 1.51 -21.96
N TRP A 345 5.31 1.46 -21.98
CA TRP A 345 6.06 0.49 -22.77
C TRP A 345 6.07 -0.92 -22.16
N PHE A 346 6.22 -1.02 -20.85
CA PHE A 346 6.20 -2.28 -20.12
C PHE A 346 4.86 -2.46 -19.42
N GLY A 347 3.88 -1.63 -19.78
CA GLY A 347 2.55 -1.59 -19.22
C GLY A 347 1.78 -2.89 -19.45
N SER A 348 0.73 -3.01 -18.69
CA SER A 348 -0.12 -4.18 -18.52
C SER A 348 -1.04 -4.48 -19.71
N LEU A 349 -0.98 -3.69 -20.79
CA LEU A 349 -1.99 -3.75 -21.86
C LEU A 349 -2.00 -5.10 -22.62
N SER A 350 -0.90 -5.85 -22.65
CA SER A 350 -0.80 -7.08 -23.44
C SER A 350 -1.29 -8.36 -22.76
N PHE A 351 -1.72 -8.30 -21.48
CA PHE A 351 -2.16 -9.50 -20.74
C PHE A 351 -3.65 -9.55 -20.44
N TYR A 352 -4.41 -8.48 -20.72
CA TYR A 352 -5.84 -8.37 -20.41
C TYR A 352 -6.71 -7.98 -21.62
N GLU A 353 -6.11 -7.89 -22.83
CA GLU A 353 -6.85 -7.77 -24.09
C GLU A 353 -7.24 -9.14 -24.69
#